data_54299430bdfb6368ddd8b1caeb0da5a3
#
_entry.id   54299430bdfb6368ddd8b1caeb0da5a3
#
_cell.length_a   1.000
_cell.length_b   1.000
_cell.length_c   1.000
_cell.angle_alpha   90.00
_cell.angle_beta   90.00
_cell.angle_gamma   90.00
#
_symmetry.space_group_name_H-M   'P 1'
#
loop_
_entity.id
_entity.type
_entity.pdbx_description
1 polymer ?
#
loop_
_entity_poly.entity_id
_entity_poly.type
_entity_poly.pdbx_seq_one_letter_code
_entity_poly.pdbx_strand_id
1 'polypeptide(L)'
;MKKISLASIFITFMSLGTAQASSSELALSYEVQWGNMNVAYGAATWVFGDRTVTMAGTATTLGAVDTFRKYRGSVKLEADAIGGLYQPKSLIIEGDYKKRRKLASTVWKKGESTVFTTRQPEIDLKKVYPLQAQQIDNSIDPLTAMLNALSHLRLTGQCGGVYNIYDGLRTATLTFHDLGKTFLASDRPTAFEGQTWRCGVTSTPTGGHRIKSRWRNEDQKIDDVVVYVAALKPELFVPVRMEIKTMVGKVTTRLVMPSLSFKQAEGE
;
A
#
# COMPACT_ATOMS: atom_id res chain seq x y z
N MET A 1 37.28 21.08 -71.56
CA MET A 1 36.57 21.72 -70.42
C MET A 1 35.64 20.71 -69.83
N LYS A 2 36.05 20.08 -68.69
CA LYS A 2 35.25 19.09 -67.95
C LYS A 2 34.68 19.75 -66.72
N LYS A 3 33.34 19.76 -66.57
CA LYS A 3 32.62 20.27 -65.42
C LYS A 3 32.62 19.18 -64.31
N ILE A 4 33.15 19.54 -63.16
CA ILE A 4 33.11 18.69 -61.89
C ILE A 4 31.86 19.11 -61.16
N SER A 5 30.93 18.15 -60.95
CA SER A 5 29.72 18.33 -60.18
C SER A 5 30.02 17.97 -58.74
N LEU A 6 29.90 18.91 -57.77
CA LEU A 6 29.98 18.68 -56.33
C LEU A 6 28.63 18.10 -55.84
N ALA A 7 28.65 16.87 -55.43
CA ALA A 7 27.53 16.28 -54.72
C ALA A 7 27.66 16.62 -53.22
N SER A 8 26.74 17.42 -52.71
CA SER A 8 26.61 17.72 -51.25
C SER A 8 26.04 16.53 -50.53
N ILE A 9 26.84 15.92 -49.65
CA ILE A 9 26.38 14.89 -48.72
C ILE A 9 25.75 15.60 -47.52
N PHE A 10 24.42 15.52 -47.40
CA PHE A 10 23.68 15.91 -46.21
C PHE A 10 23.77 14.75 -45.17
N ILE A 11 24.60 14.92 -44.15
CA ILE A 11 24.62 14.03 -42.98
C ILE A 11 23.51 14.51 -42.04
N THR A 12 22.39 13.78 -42.04
CA THR A 12 21.29 13.98 -41.08
C THR A 12 21.73 13.39 -39.75
N PHE A 13 22.07 14.22 -38.78
CA PHE A 13 22.23 13.81 -37.37
C PHE A 13 20.87 13.44 -36.84
N MET A 14 20.57 12.15 -36.74
CA MET A 14 19.49 11.65 -35.90
C MET A 14 19.90 11.84 -34.43
N SER A 15 19.40 12.87 -33.80
CA SER A 15 19.46 13.01 -32.35
C SER A 15 18.60 11.88 -31.73
N LEU A 16 19.25 10.85 -31.20
CA LEU A 16 18.61 9.89 -30.29
C LEU A 16 18.24 10.66 -29.05
N GLY A 17 17.01 11.15 -29.00
CA GLY A 17 16.41 11.65 -27.77
C GLY A 17 16.37 10.52 -26.76
N THR A 18 17.15 10.61 -25.70
CA THR A 18 17.01 9.74 -24.52
C THR A 18 15.64 10.02 -23.91
N ALA A 19 14.72 9.07 -24.06
CA ALA A 19 13.44 9.13 -23.34
C ALA A 19 13.75 9.14 -21.84
N GLN A 20 13.60 10.29 -21.22
CA GLN A 20 13.78 10.46 -19.79
C GLN A 20 12.60 9.77 -19.11
N ALA A 21 12.87 8.77 -18.27
CA ALA A 21 11.84 8.06 -17.51
C ALA A 21 11.11 9.05 -16.61
N SER A 22 9.84 9.27 -16.87
CA SER A 22 9.00 10.16 -16.06
C SER A 22 8.64 9.42 -14.77
N SER A 23 9.07 9.95 -13.64
CA SER A 23 8.64 9.46 -12.32
C SER A 23 7.76 10.49 -11.63
N SER A 24 6.78 10.02 -10.87
CA SER A 24 5.94 10.89 -10.05
C SER A 24 6.04 10.48 -8.57
N GLU A 25 6.15 11.46 -7.69
CA GLU A 25 6.22 11.24 -6.25
C GLU A 25 4.95 11.74 -5.57
N LEU A 26 4.44 10.93 -4.65
CA LEU A 26 3.27 11.22 -3.83
C LEU A 26 3.61 11.01 -2.36
N ALA A 27 3.62 12.08 -1.58
CA ALA A 27 3.77 12.03 -0.13
C ALA A 27 2.40 12.15 0.55
N LEU A 28 2.13 11.25 1.48
CA LEU A 28 0.88 11.13 2.23
C LEU A 28 1.19 11.08 3.73
N SER A 29 0.38 11.75 4.52
CA SER A 29 0.45 11.69 5.98
C SER A 29 -0.92 11.34 6.55
N TYR A 30 -0.94 10.50 7.58
CA TYR A 30 -2.16 10.00 8.18
C TYR A 30 -2.14 10.14 9.69
N GLU A 31 -3.26 10.58 10.25
CA GLU A 31 -3.54 10.51 11.68
C GLU A 31 -4.44 9.31 11.98
N VAL A 32 -4.14 8.61 13.07
CA VAL A 32 -4.94 7.48 13.56
C VAL A 32 -5.55 7.86 14.90
N GLN A 33 -6.86 7.67 14.99
CA GLN A 33 -7.63 7.93 16.20
C GLN A 33 -8.35 6.68 16.70
N TRP A 34 -8.45 6.57 18.00
CA TRP A 34 -9.32 5.65 18.68
C TRP A 34 -10.36 6.44 19.49
N GLY A 35 -11.62 6.38 19.06
CA GLY A 35 -12.61 7.36 19.53
C GLY A 35 -12.16 8.78 19.19
N ASN A 36 -12.01 9.63 20.21
CA ASN A 36 -11.56 11.02 20.05
C ASN A 36 -10.06 11.24 20.33
N MET A 37 -9.31 10.18 20.65
CA MET A 37 -7.88 10.28 20.99
C MET A 37 -7.00 10.04 19.78
N ASN A 38 -6.03 10.92 19.52
CA ASN A 38 -4.96 10.64 18.58
C ASN A 38 -4.03 9.60 19.19
N VAL A 39 -3.91 8.45 18.51
CA VAL A 39 -3.16 7.28 19.02
C VAL A 39 -1.94 6.96 18.19
N ALA A 40 -1.90 7.37 16.93
CA ALA A 40 -0.74 7.17 16.06
C ALA A 40 -0.72 8.18 14.90
N TYR A 41 0.44 8.27 14.27
CA TYR A 41 0.69 9.00 13.04
C TYR A 41 1.47 8.12 12.08
N GLY A 42 1.19 8.22 10.79
CA GLY A 42 1.91 7.54 9.73
C GLY A 42 2.20 8.49 8.57
N ALA A 43 3.32 8.26 7.90
CA ALA A 43 3.67 8.95 6.67
C ALA A 43 4.19 7.94 5.65
N ALA A 44 3.92 8.19 4.37
CA ALA A 44 4.39 7.36 3.28
C ALA A 44 4.72 8.21 2.07
N THR A 45 5.82 7.89 1.40
CA THR A 45 6.21 8.44 0.11
C THR A 45 6.16 7.31 -0.92
N TRP A 46 5.38 7.51 -1.97
CA TRP A 46 5.25 6.63 -3.11
C TRP A 46 5.97 7.25 -4.30
N VAL A 47 6.72 6.45 -5.03
CA VAL A 47 7.35 6.84 -6.29
C VAL A 47 6.86 5.90 -7.38
N PHE A 48 6.16 6.45 -8.37
CA PHE A 48 5.64 5.73 -9.52
C PHE A 48 6.56 5.99 -10.71
N GLY A 49 7.27 4.96 -11.14
CA GLY A 49 8.05 4.94 -12.38
C GLY A 49 7.30 4.20 -13.49
N ASP A 50 7.90 4.12 -14.67
CA ASP A 50 7.26 3.50 -15.86
C ASP A 50 6.91 2.03 -15.64
N ARG A 51 7.73 1.28 -14.94
CA ARG A 51 7.59 -0.17 -14.74
C ARG A 51 7.66 -0.59 -13.28
N THR A 52 7.89 0.33 -12.37
CA THR A 52 8.07 0.03 -10.96
C THR A 52 7.35 1.04 -10.09
N VAL A 53 6.89 0.58 -8.95
CA VAL A 53 6.45 1.45 -7.87
C VAL A 53 7.25 1.12 -6.62
N THR A 54 7.70 2.14 -5.92
CA THR A 54 8.32 1.99 -4.60
C THR A 54 7.56 2.78 -3.57
N MET A 55 7.62 2.31 -2.32
CA MET A 55 7.05 3.04 -1.20
C MET A 55 7.98 2.94 0.01
N ALA A 56 8.18 4.06 0.68
CA ALA A 56 8.78 4.14 2.00
C ALA A 56 7.78 4.78 2.97
N GLY A 57 7.51 4.12 4.08
CA GLY A 57 6.57 4.61 5.07
C GLY A 57 7.06 4.43 6.49
N THR A 58 6.52 5.24 7.39
CA THR A 58 6.78 5.19 8.83
C THR A 58 5.47 5.25 9.61
N ALA A 59 5.47 4.68 10.81
CA ALA A 59 4.34 4.77 11.72
C ALA A 59 4.85 4.90 13.17
N THR A 60 4.17 5.74 13.94
CA THR A 60 4.52 6.00 15.34
C THR A 60 3.28 6.14 16.21
N THR A 61 3.29 5.54 17.38
CA THR A 61 2.24 5.79 18.39
C THR A 61 2.44 7.15 19.05
N LEU A 62 1.34 7.73 19.52
CA LEU A 62 1.27 9.06 20.11
C LEU A 62 0.51 9.05 21.45
N GLY A 63 0.66 10.13 22.21
CA GLY A 63 -0.11 10.40 23.44
C GLY A 63 -0.01 9.29 24.49
N ALA A 64 -1.12 9.03 25.16
CA ALA A 64 -1.18 8.00 26.20
C ALA A 64 -0.82 6.59 25.69
N VAL A 65 -1.17 6.27 24.42
CA VAL A 65 -0.82 4.97 23.83
C VAL A 65 0.69 4.80 23.71
N ASP A 66 1.44 5.86 23.40
CA ASP A 66 2.90 5.82 23.32
C ASP A 66 3.56 5.47 24.67
N THR A 67 2.97 5.94 25.75
CA THR A 67 3.47 5.64 27.12
C THR A 67 3.38 4.15 27.45
N PHE A 68 2.26 3.47 27.10
CA PHE A 68 2.02 2.08 27.46
C PHE A 68 2.41 1.09 26.37
N ARG A 69 2.34 1.51 25.10
CA ARG A 69 2.46 0.66 23.92
C ARG A 69 3.31 1.31 22.85
N LYS A 70 4.47 1.87 23.25
CA LYS A 70 5.39 2.54 22.31
C LYS A 70 5.69 1.66 21.11
N TYR A 71 5.42 2.22 19.93
CA TYR A 71 5.71 1.61 18.64
C TYR A 71 6.35 2.64 17.71
N ARG A 72 7.40 2.21 17.03
CA ARG A 72 8.04 2.93 15.92
C ARG A 72 8.27 1.91 14.82
N GLY A 73 7.76 2.18 13.65
CA GLY A 73 7.88 1.25 12.54
C GLY A 73 8.18 1.93 11.23
N SER A 74 8.76 1.16 10.32
CA SER A 74 8.95 1.53 8.93
C SER A 74 8.56 0.39 8.01
N VAL A 75 8.20 0.73 6.80
CA VAL A 75 7.92 -0.22 5.73
C VAL A 75 8.55 0.28 4.44
N LYS A 76 9.11 -0.64 3.66
CA LYS A 76 9.57 -0.38 2.30
C LYS A 76 8.99 -1.44 1.38
N LEU A 77 8.42 -0.99 0.27
CA LEU A 77 7.87 -1.82 -0.78
C LEU A 77 8.57 -1.50 -2.10
N GLU A 78 8.81 -2.54 -2.87
CA GLU A 78 9.11 -2.46 -4.30
C GLU A 78 8.19 -3.43 -5.03
N ALA A 79 7.52 -2.96 -6.10
CA ALA A 79 6.66 -3.77 -6.94
C ALA A 79 6.84 -3.40 -8.42
N ASP A 80 6.63 -4.37 -9.32
CA ASP A 80 6.59 -4.15 -10.76
C ASP A 80 5.17 -3.76 -11.20
N ALA A 81 5.08 -2.81 -12.13
CA ALA A 81 3.83 -2.46 -12.81
C ALA A 81 3.77 -3.23 -14.14
N ILE A 82 2.85 -4.19 -14.26
CA ILE A 82 2.73 -5.08 -15.42
C ILE A 82 1.27 -5.16 -15.85
N GLY A 83 0.97 -4.67 -17.06
CA GLY A 83 -0.39 -4.79 -17.62
C GLY A 83 -1.49 -4.12 -16.79
N GLY A 84 -1.18 -3.04 -16.08
CA GLY A 84 -2.14 -2.33 -15.23
C GLY A 84 -2.31 -2.92 -13.81
N LEU A 85 -1.59 -4.00 -13.51
CA LEU A 85 -1.52 -4.62 -12.18
C LEU A 85 -0.12 -4.45 -11.57
N TYR A 86 -0.06 -4.52 -10.26
CA TYR A 86 1.19 -4.48 -9.51
C TYR A 86 1.52 -5.89 -8.99
N GLN A 87 2.80 -6.26 -9.12
CA GLN A 87 3.34 -7.52 -8.62
C GLN A 87 4.47 -7.22 -7.64
N PRO A 88 4.46 -7.76 -6.42
CA PRO A 88 5.47 -7.46 -5.43
C PRO A 88 6.83 -8.03 -5.84
N LYS A 89 7.90 -7.26 -5.55
CA LYS A 89 9.29 -7.71 -5.61
C LYS A 89 9.87 -7.89 -4.22
N SER A 90 9.65 -6.90 -3.36
CA SER A 90 10.14 -6.97 -1.98
C SER A 90 9.26 -6.15 -1.04
N LEU A 91 9.10 -6.66 0.18
CA LEU A 91 8.48 -5.97 1.30
C LEU A 91 9.39 -6.10 2.52
N ILE A 92 9.81 -4.97 3.08
CA ILE A 92 10.58 -4.92 4.32
C ILE A 92 9.75 -4.18 5.36
N ILE A 93 9.48 -4.83 6.49
CA ILE A 93 8.76 -4.25 7.63
C ILE A 93 9.68 -4.31 8.84
N GLU A 94 9.98 -3.16 9.40
CA GLU A 94 10.71 -3.03 10.66
C GLU A 94 9.81 -2.36 11.71
N GLY A 95 9.99 -2.73 12.97
CA GLY A 95 9.26 -2.08 14.03
C GLY A 95 9.83 -2.39 15.41
N ASP A 96 9.94 -1.35 16.22
CA ASP A 96 10.27 -1.46 17.64
C ASP A 96 8.98 -1.43 18.45
N TYR A 97 8.72 -2.53 19.14
CA TYR A 97 7.61 -2.65 20.07
C TYR A 97 8.12 -2.98 21.46
N LYS A 98 7.90 -2.08 22.42
CA LYS A 98 8.38 -2.25 23.79
C LYS A 98 9.87 -2.64 23.86
N LYS A 99 10.74 -1.91 23.18
CA LYS A 99 12.20 -2.14 23.10
C LYS A 99 12.59 -3.47 22.43
N ARG A 100 11.68 -4.15 21.74
CA ARG A 100 11.98 -5.36 20.95
C ARG A 100 11.86 -5.01 19.47
N ARG A 101 12.99 -5.02 18.79
CA ARG A 101 13.03 -4.86 17.33
C ARG A 101 12.45 -6.09 16.65
N LYS A 102 11.65 -5.86 15.63
CA LYS A 102 11.12 -6.89 14.74
C LYS A 102 11.45 -6.48 13.31
N LEU A 103 11.89 -7.43 12.55
CA LEU A 103 12.18 -7.28 11.12
C LEU A 103 11.50 -8.43 10.37
N ALA A 104 10.85 -8.13 9.28
CA ALA A 104 10.45 -9.11 8.27
C ALA A 104 10.86 -8.57 6.91
N SER A 105 11.60 -9.34 6.16
CA SER A 105 12.00 -9.05 4.78
C SER A 105 11.51 -10.19 3.90
N THR A 106 10.63 -9.88 2.96
CA THR A 106 10.04 -10.83 2.03
C THR A 106 10.39 -10.44 0.61
N VAL A 107 10.82 -11.40 -0.19
CA VAL A 107 11.21 -11.23 -1.60
C VAL A 107 10.42 -12.22 -2.46
N TRP A 108 9.75 -11.71 -3.48
CA TRP A 108 9.06 -12.49 -4.52
C TRP A 108 9.95 -12.57 -5.75
N LYS A 109 10.30 -13.76 -6.18
CA LYS A 109 11.09 -13.96 -7.40
C LYS A 109 10.20 -14.18 -8.60
N LYS A 110 10.43 -13.40 -9.64
CA LYS A 110 9.69 -13.51 -10.90
C LYS A 110 9.96 -14.85 -11.57
N GLY A 111 8.90 -15.55 -11.94
CA GLY A 111 9.00 -16.86 -12.63
C GLY A 111 9.29 -18.06 -11.73
N GLU A 112 9.51 -17.85 -10.46
CA GLU A 112 9.62 -18.90 -9.45
C GLU A 112 8.42 -18.77 -8.50
N SER A 113 7.80 -19.89 -8.14
CA SER A 113 6.75 -19.93 -7.11
C SER A 113 7.31 -19.70 -5.70
N THR A 114 8.51 -19.13 -5.57
CA THR A 114 9.24 -19.14 -4.32
C THR A 114 9.31 -17.75 -3.73
N VAL A 115 8.68 -17.60 -2.57
CA VAL A 115 8.73 -16.41 -1.72
C VAL A 115 9.72 -16.65 -0.58
N PHE A 116 10.75 -15.82 -0.50
CA PHE A 116 11.75 -15.91 0.57
C PHE A 116 11.44 -14.89 1.65
N THR A 117 11.38 -15.36 2.89
CA THR A 117 11.19 -14.48 4.04
C THR A 117 12.26 -14.68 5.09
N THR A 118 12.95 -13.59 5.43
CA THR A 118 13.83 -13.52 6.60
C THR A 118 13.11 -12.75 7.71
N ARG A 119 13.18 -13.28 8.93
CA ARG A 119 12.47 -12.69 10.07
C ARG A 119 13.30 -12.71 11.35
N GLN A 120 13.23 -11.62 12.11
CA GLN A 120 13.83 -11.47 13.43
C GLN A 120 12.82 -10.83 14.40
N PRO A 121 12.58 -11.40 15.61
CA PRO A 121 12.97 -12.77 15.99
C PRO A 121 12.21 -13.81 15.16
N GLU A 122 12.73 -15.01 15.12
CA GLU A 122 12.05 -16.16 14.53
C GLU A 122 10.68 -16.42 15.18
N ILE A 123 9.79 -17.02 14.42
CA ILE A 123 8.44 -17.35 14.89
C ILE A 123 8.49 -18.67 15.65
N ASP A 124 7.88 -18.69 16.79
CA ASP A 124 7.56 -19.94 17.49
C ASP A 124 6.39 -20.63 16.74
N LEU A 125 6.72 -21.59 15.88
CA LEU A 125 5.75 -22.31 15.05
C LEU A 125 4.70 -23.08 15.86
N LYS A 126 4.98 -23.39 17.14
CA LYS A 126 4.01 -24.03 18.05
C LYS A 126 2.87 -23.09 18.47
N LYS A 127 3.01 -21.79 18.26
CA LYS A 127 2.04 -20.76 18.67
C LYS A 127 1.19 -20.18 17.53
N VAL A 128 1.42 -20.65 16.32
CA VAL A 128 0.72 -20.18 15.11
C VAL A 128 0.13 -21.35 14.34
N TYR A 129 -0.96 -21.09 13.61
CA TYR A 129 -1.47 -22.06 12.63
C TYR A 129 -0.42 -22.29 11.55
N PRO A 130 -0.30 -23.55 11.03
CA PRO A 130 0.65 -23.87 9.99
C PRO A 130 0.50 -22.95 8.77
N LEU A 131 1.63 -22.56 8.19
CA LEU A 131 1.71 -21.94 6.87
C LEU A 131 2.00 -23.00 5.83
N GLN A 132 1.17 -23.08 4.79
CA GLN A 132 1.41 -23.94 3.66
C GLN A 132 2.21 -23.17 2.60
N ALA A 133 3.25 -23.78 2.02
CA ALA A 133 4.09 -23.16 1.00
C ALA A 133 3.25 -22.61 -0.16
N GLN A 134 2.29 -23.39 -0.66
CA GLN A 134 1.40 -22.99 -1.74
C GLN A 134 0.57 -21.72 -1.43
N GLN A 135 0.22 -21.45 -0.15
CA GLN A 135 -0.48 -20.22 0.25
C GLN A 135 0.44 -19.00 0.17
N ILE A 136 1.73 -19.21 0.43
CA ILE A 136 2.76 -18.15 0.36
C ILE A 136 3.10 -17.86 -1.11
N ASP A 137 3.37 -18.89 -1.90
CA ASP A 137 3.80 -18.77 -3.29
C ASP A 137 2.78 -18.05 -4.19
N ASN A 138 1.48 -18.24 -3.92
CA ASN A 138 0.38 -17.58 -4.65
C ASN A 138 -0.10 -16.27 -4.00
N SER A 139 0.73 -15.66 -3.15
CA SER A 139 0.37 -14.42 -2.44
C SER A 139 1.09 -13.20 -2.99
N ILE A 140 0.49 -12.05 -2.72
CA ILE A 140 1.13 -10.73 -2.84
C ILE A 140 1.21 -10.08 -1.45
N ASP A 141 1.91 -8.99 -1.29
CA ASP A 141 1.89 -8.25 -0.02
C ASP A 141 0.61 -7.38 0.12
N PRO A 142 0.24 -6.98 1.36
CA PRO A 142 -0.97 -6.19 1.61
C PRO A 142 -0.99 -4.82 0.92
N LEU A 143 0.16 -4.18 0.71
CA LEU A 143 0.25 -2.86 0.07
C LEU A 143 0.08 -2.98 -1.44
N THR A 144 0.67 -4.02 -2.05
CA THR A 144 0.42 -4.37 -3.46
C THR A 144 -1.04 -4.75 -3.69
N ALA A 145 -1.69 -5.47 -2.76
CA ALA A 145 -3.12 -5.74 -2.83
C ALA A 145 -3.95 -4.46 -2.82
N MET A 146 -3.60 -3.47 -1.97
CA MET A 146 -4.23 -2.16 -1.95
C MET A 146 -4.04 -1.41 -3.27
N LEU A 147 -2.81 -1.38 -3.84
CA LEU A 147 -2.55 -0.76 -5.14
C LEU A 147 -3.40 -1.38 -6.25
N ASN A 148 -3.52 -2.71 -6.26
CA ASN A 148 -4.35 -3.42 -7.24
C ASN A 148 -5.84 -3.13 -7.07
N ALA A 149 -6.33 -3.01 -5.83
CA ALA A 149 -7.70 -2.62 -5.55
C ALA A 149 -7.99 -1.16 -5.99
N LEU A 150 -7.05 -0.24 -5.81
CA LEU A 150 -7.16 1.14 -6.31
C LEU A 150 -7.12 1.19 -7.85
N SER A 151 -6.28 0.37 -8.50
CA SER A 151 -6.27 0.23 -9.96
C SER A 151 -7.58 -0.34 -10.49
N HIS A 152 -8.14 -1.36 -9.83
CA HIS A 152 -9.44 -1.90 -10.17
C HIS A 152 -10.53 -0.83 -10.06
N LEU A 153 -10.57 -0.08 -8.94
CA LEU A 153 -11.52 1.02 -8.75
C LEU A 153 -11.39 2.10 -9.84
N ARG A 154 -10.16 2.48 -10.19
CA ARG A 154 -9.90 3.46 -11.26
C ARG A 154 -10.43 3.00 -12.62
N LEU A 155 -10.26 1.72 -12.94
CA LEU A 155 -10.65 1.16 -14.25
C LEU A 155 -12.15 0.89 -14.36
N THR A 156 -12.80 0.47 -13.27
CA THR A 156 -14.20 0.02 -13.28
C THR A 156 -15.18 1.01 -12.67
N GLY A 157 -14.68 1.96 -11.87
CA GLY A 157 -15.51 2.87 -11.08
C GLY A 157 -16.16 2.23 -9.86
N GLN A 158 -15.80 0.98 -9.52
CA GLN A 158 -16.34 0.20 -8.40
C GLN A 158 -15.21 -0.42 -7.57
N CYS A 159 -15.41 -0.51 -6.25
CA CYS A 159 -14.51 -1.24 -5.39
C CYS A 159 -14.64 -2.75 -5.65
N GLY A 160 -13.52 -3.47 -5.72
CA GLY A 160 -13.55 -4.91 -5.97
C GLY A 160 -12.16 -5.54 -5.93
N GLY A 161 -12.16 -6.86 -6.09
CA GLY A 161 -10.95 -7.68 -6.12
C GLY A 161 -10.82 -8.61 -4.91
N VAL A 162 -10.20 -9.76 -5.16
CA VAL A 162 -9.87 -10.78 -4.17
C VAL A 162 -8.38 -11.06 -4.28
N TYR A 163 -7.65 -10.92 -3.17
CA TYR A 163 -6.19 -11.02 -3.15
C TYR A 163 -5.74 -11.94 -2.02
N ASN A 164 -4.96 -12.97 -2.36
CA ASN A 164 -4.25 -13.73 -1.36
C ASN A 164 -3.01 -12.94 -0.92
N ILE A 165 -2.91 -12.67 0.36
CA ILE A 165 -1.82 -11.86 0.90
C ILE A 165 -0.92 -12.63 1.84
N TYR A 166 0.35 -12.20 1.87
CA TYR A 166 1.36 -12.62 2.85
C TYR A 166 2.11 -11.40 3.38
N ASP A 167 2.14 -11.23 4.70
CA ASP A 167 2.78 -10.10 5.38
C ASP A 167 4.16 -10.43 5.96
N GLY A 168 4.77 -11.54 5.51
CA GLY A 168 6.01 -12.08 6.07
C GLY A 168 5.79 -12.93 7.32
N LEU A 169 4.56 -13.10 7.79
CA LEU A 169 4.18 -13.92 8.93
C LEU A 169 2.89 -14.70 8.71
N ARG A 170 1.90 -14.06 8.13
CA ARG A 170 0.52 -14.56 8.04
C ARG A 170 0.04 -14.49 6.61
N THR A 171 -0.74 -15.47 6.23
CA THR A 171 -1.51 -15.47 5.00
C THR A 171 -2.98 -15.22 5.29
N ALA A 172 -3.62 -14.48 4.41
CA ALA A 172 -5.06 -14.22 4.44
C ALA A 172 -5.56 -13.96 3.02
N THR A 173 -6.87 -14.10 2.81
CA THR A 173 -7.54 -13.60 1.62
C THR A 173 -8.21 -12.27 1.96
N LEU A 174 -7.83 -11.19 1.27
CA LEU A 174 -8.52 -9.91 1.32
C LEU A 174 -9.55 -9.83 0.21
N THR A 175 -10.77 -9.43 0.54
CA THR A 175 -11.84 -9.17 -0.43
C THR A 175 -12.32 -7.74 -0.29
N PHE A 176 -12.34 -7.02 -1.42
CA PHE A 176 -12.87 -5.66 -1.50
C PHE A 176 -14.31 -5.69 -2.02
N HIS A 177 -15.20 -4.96 -1.36
CA HIS A 177 -16.63 -4.89 -1.65
C HIS A 177 -17.03 -3.46 -1.99
N ASP A 178 -17.83 -3.27 -3.02
CA ASP A 178 -18.37 -1.96 -3.35
C ASP A 178 -19.56 -1.62 -2.43
N LEU A 179 -19.42 -0.52 -1.68
CA LEU A 179 -20.46 0.04 -0.82
C LEU A 179 -21.02 1.35 -1.40
N GLY A 180 -20.73 1.62 -2.67
CA GLY A 180 -21.19 2.79 -3.40
C GLY A 180 -20.41 4.07 -3.09
N LYS A 181 -20.88 5.18 -3.65
CA LYS A 181 -20.29 6.51 -3.47
C LYS A 181 -20.98 7.27 -2.36
N THR A 182 -20.23 8.17 -1.73
CA THR A 182 -20.77 9.10 -0.73
C THR A 182 -19.98 10.41 -0.73
N PHE A 183 -20.64 11.49 -0.31
CA PHE A 183 -19.95 12.70 0.08
C PHE A 183 -19.40 12.51 1.51
N LEU A 184 -18.08 12.58 1.66
CA LEU A 184 -17.41 12.53 2.96
C LEU A 184 -17.27 13.95 3.47
N ALA A 185 -18.03 14.28 4.52
CA ALA A 185 -17.88 15.56 5.20
C ALA A 185 -16.58 15.57 6.05
N SER A 186 -15.93 16.73 6.08
CA SER A 186 -14.80 16.94 6.98
C SER A 186 -15.29 16.96 8.42
N ASP A 187 -14.66 16.15 9.28
CA ASP A 187 -14.93 16.13 10.71
C ASP A 187 -13.86 16.87 11.54
N ARG A 188 -12.90 17.51 10.86
CA ARG A 188 -11.84 18.36 11.43
C ARG A 188 -11.13 19.18 10.35
N PRO A 189 -10.47 20.29 10.71
CA PRO A 189 -9.90 21.23 9.73
C PRO A 189 -8.87 20.62 8.77
N THR A 190 -8.17 19.55 9.19
CA THR A 190 -7.14 18.88 8.38
C THR A 190 -7.64 17.65 7.65
N ALA A 191 -8.91 17.25 7.81
CA ALA A 191 -9.45 16.07 7.14
C ALA A 191 -9.91 16.40 5.72
N PHE A 192 -9.87 15.39 4.84
CA PHE A 192 -10.43 15.48 3.50
C PHE A 192 -11.95 15.69 3.54
N GLU A 193 -12.44 16.51 2.62
CA GLU A 193 -13.87 16.67 2.31
C GLU A 193 -14.11 16.49 0.83
N GLY A 194 -15.15 15.76 0.44
CA GLY A 194 -15.51 15.58 -0.97
C GLY A 194 -16.14 14.24 -1.30
N GLN A 195 -16.33 14.00 -2.60
CA GLN A 195 -16.85 12.73 -3.11
C GLN A 195 -15.85 11.60 -2.91
N THR A 196 -16.34 10.46 -2.45
CA THR A 196 -15.54 9.26 -2.21
C THR A 196 -16.27 8.01 -2.65
N TRP A 197 -15.52 6.96 -2.97
CA TRP A 197 -16.00 5.58 -2.99
C TRP A 197 -15.82 4.97 -1.61
N ARG A 198 -16.80 4.18 -1.20
CA ARG A 198 -16.73 3.40 0.04
C ARG A 198 -16.41 1.96 -0.32
N CYS A 199 -15.23 1.50 0.06
CA CYS A 199 -14.79 0.12 -0.17
C CYS A 199 -14.82 -0.62 1.17
N GLY A 200 -15.70 -1.60 1.30
CA GLY A 200 -15.67 -2.55 2.41
C GLY A 200 -14.51 -3.52 2.22
N VAL A 201 -13.84 -3.91 3.30
CA VAL A 201 -12.72 -4.87 3.25
C VAL A 201 -12.94 -5.98 4.24
N THR A 202 -12.99 -7.21 3.75
CA THR A 202 -13.00 -8.39 4.61
C THR A 202 -11.68 -9.14 4.49
N SER A 203 -11.27 -9.79 5.58
CA SER A 203 -10.04 -10.56 5.66
C SER A 203 -10.31 -11.93 6.25
N THR A 204 -10.08 -12.98 5.46
CA THR A 204 -10.17 -14.38 5.90
C THR A 204 -8.79 -14.91 6.17
N PRO A 205 -8.41 -15.17 7.45
CA PRO A 205 -7.13 -15.76 7.80
C PRO A 205 -6.98 -17.17 7.21
N THR A 206 -5.82 -17.46 6.59
CA THR A 206 -5.54 -18.78 5.99
C THR A 206 -4.37 -19.51 6.63
N GLY A 207 -3.41 -18.80 7.27
CA GLY A 207 -2.28 -19.43 7.96
C GLY A 207 -1.42 -18.41 8.72
N GLY A 208 -0.52 -18.89 9.58
CA GLY A 208 0.43 -18.06 10.32
C GLY A 208 -0.17 -17.23 11.49
N HIS A 209 -1.46 -17.29 11.68
CA HIS A 209 -2.15 -16.58 12.75
C HIS A 209 -1.94 -17.29 14.10
N ARG A 210 -1.93 -16.51 15.19
CA ARG A 210 -1.76 -17.09 16.53
C ARG A 210 -2.96 -17.96 16.90
N ILE A 211 -2.70 -19.18 17.38
CA ILE A 211 -3.74 -20.14 17.81
C ILE A 211 -4.61 -19.55 18.93
N LYS A 212 -4.03 -18.78 19.85
CA LYS A 212 -4.72 -18.11 20.96
C LYS A 212 -5.05 -16.63 20.65
N SER A 213 -5.30 -16.27 19.40
CA SER A 213 -5.71 -14.92 19.06
C SER A 213 -7.17 -14.69 19.44
N ARG A 214 -7.45 -13.59 20.14
CA ARG A 214 -8.82 -13.12 20.37
C ARG A 214 -9.41 -12.40 19.13
N TRP A 215 -8.58 -12.11 18.15
CA TRP A 215 -8.93 -11.47 16.88
C TRP A 215 -9.22 -12.56 15.84
N ARG A 216 -10.35 -13.25 15.97
CA ARG A 216 -10.86 -14.10 14.92
C ARG A 216 -11.87 -13.30 14.12
N ASN A 217 -11.65 -13.22 12.82
CA ASN A 217 -12.52 -12.49 11.90
C ASN A 217 -13.63 -13.40 11.33
N GLU A 218 -13.99 -14.46 12.05
CA GLU A 218 -15.00 -15.44 11.59
C GLU A 218 -16.37 -14.79 11.31
N ASP A 219 -16.68 -13.68 12.02
CA ASP A 219 -17.93 -12.92 11.90
C ASP A 219 -17.73 -11.51 11.31
N GLN A 220 -16.64 -11.27 10.60
CA GLN A 220 -16.38 -9.93 10.05
C GLN A 220 -17.43 -9.56 9.00
N LYS A 221 -18.13 -8.44 9.22
CA LYS A 221 -19.06 -7.86 8.27
C LYS A 221 -18.32 -7.02 7.23
N ILE A 222 -18.92 -6.87 6.05
CA ILE A 222 -18.33 -6.11 4.93
C ILE A 222 -18.12 -4.62 5.24
N ASP A 223 -18.79 -4.09 6.26
CA ASP A 223 -18.70 -2.69 6.71
C ASP A 223 -17.97 -2.52 8.05
N ASP A 224 -17.33 -3.57 8.57
CA ASP A 224 -16.49 -3.48 9.77
C ASP A 224 -15.16 -2.78 9.50
N VAL A 225 -14.65 -2.92 8.27
CA VAL A 225 -13.52 -2.14 7.75
C VAL A 225 -13.96 -1.45 6.48
N VAL A 226 -14.00 -0.13 6.50
CA VAL A 226 -14.38 0.69 5.34
C VAL A 226 -13.24 1.63 4.99
N VAL A 227 -12.81 1.59 3.73
CA VAL A 227 -11.83 2.51 3.14
C VAL A 227 -12.59 3.49 2.25
N TYR A 228 -12.45 4.77 2.52
CA TYR A 228 -12.96 5.85 1.68
C TYR A 228 -11.85 6.28 0.74
N VAL A 229 -12.09 6.18 -0.55
CA VAL A 229 -11.13 6.52 -1.60
C VAL A 229 -11.62 7.75 -2.36
N ALA A 230 -10.75 8.73 -2.54
CA ALA A 230 -11.02 9.91 -3.37
C ALA A 230 -10.12 9.91 -4.62
N ALA A 231 -10.65 10.42 -5.73
CA ALA A 231 -9.85 10.78 -6.89
C ALA A 231 -9.36 12.22 -6.69
N LEU A 232 -8.12 12.39 -6.27
CA LEU A 232 -7.50 13.71 -6.08
C LEU A 232 -7.09 14.35 -7.41
N LYS A 233 -6.82 13.50 -8.41
CA LYS A 233 -6.66 13.81 -9.84
C LYS A 233 -7.27 12.65 -10.64
N PRO A 234 -7.53 12.78 -11.94
CA PRO A 234 -8.15 11.73 -12.75
C PRO A 234 -7.47 10.35 -12.63
N GLU A 235 -6.13 10.34 -12.49
CA GLU A 235 -5.34 9.10 -12.39
C GLU A 235 -4.89 8.78 -10.97
N LEU A 236 -5.18 9.64 -9.98
CA LEU A 236 -4.67 9.53 -8.62
C LEU A 236 -5.80 9.23 -7.63
N PHE A 237 -6.01 7.95 -7.35
CA PHE A 237 -6.96 7.44 -6.36
C PHE A 237 -6.23 7.18 -5.05
N VAL A 238 -6.68 7.82 -3.97
CA VAL A 238 -6.00 7.79 -2.67
C VAL A 238 -7.00 7.45 -1.56
N PRO A 239 -6.64 6.54 -0.65
CA PRO A 239 -7.39 6.36 0.59
C PRO A 239 -7.33 7.64 1.43
N VAL A 240 -8.47 8.30 1.63
CA VAL A 240 -8.57 9.55 2.41
C VAL A 240 -9.05 9.32 3.84
N ARG A 241 -9.74 8.20 4.06
CA ARG A 241 -10.18 7.77 5.40
C ARG A 241 -10.30 6.25 5.43
N MET A 242 -9.96 5.66 6.58
CA MET A 242 -10.28 4.26 6.88
C MET A 242 -10.94 4.18 8.25
N GLU A 243 -12.02 3.44 8.35
CA GLU A 243 -12.73 3.20 9.59
C GLU A 243 -12.73 1.70 9.90
N ILE A 244 -12.38 1.35 11.13
CA ILE A 244 -12.36 -0.03 11.62
C ILE A 244 -13.23 -0.09 12.85
N LYS A 245 -14.30 -0.90 12.80
CA LYS A 245 -15.11 -1.22 13.97
C LYS A 245 -14.38 -2.27 14.80
N THR A 246 -14.23 -2.01 16.08
CA THR A 246 -13.60 -2.96 17.02
C THR A 246 -14.54 -3.18 18.22
N MET A 247 -14.33 -4.24 18.97
CA MET A 247 -15.09 -4.52 20.19
C MET A 247 -15.00 -3.40 21.25
N VAL A 248 -13.96 -2.57 21.17
CA VAL A 248 -13.67 -1.50 22.13
C VAL A 248 -13.79 -0.09 21.51
N GLY A 249 -14.54 0.02 20.42
CA GLY A 249 -14.82 1.28 19.74
C GLY A 249 -14.27 1.33 18.32
N LYS A 250 -14.40 2.49 17.70
CA LYS A 250 -14.00 2.74 16.31
C LYS A 250 -12.59 3.30 16.26
N VAL A 251 -11.76 2.74 15.38
CA VAL A 251 -10.47 3.31 14.97
C VAL A 251 -10.66 4.00 13.61
N THR A 252 -10.23 5.23 13.50
CA THR A 252 -10.32 6.00 12.25
C THR A 252 -8.94 6.51 11.87
N THR A 253 -8.52 6.19 10.65
CA THR A 253 -7.33 6.76 10.01
C THR A 253 -7.78 7.82 9.02
N ARG A 254 -7.14 8.99 9.01
CA ARG A 254 -7.46 10.11 8.11
C ARG A 254 -6.23 10.62 7.41
N LEU A 255 -6.35 10.88 6.12
CA LEU A 255 -5.37 11.65 5.38
C LEU A 255 -5.38 13.09 5.93
N VAL A 256 -4.19 13.61 6.25
CA VAL A 256 -3.99 14.99 6.73
C VAL A 256 -3.81 15.92 5.53
N MET A 257 -4.72 16.87 5.38
CA MET A 257 -4.64 17.93 4.38
C MET A 257 -4.11 19.22 5.04
N PRO A 258 -3.19 19.98 4.47
CA PRO A 258 -2.61 19.95 3.13
C PRO A 258 -1.25 19.25 3.02
N SER A 259 -0.95 18.26 3.87
CA SER A 259 0.34 17.54 3.81
C SER A 259 0.53 16.70 2.54
N LEU A 260 -0.43 16.74 1.63
CA LEU A 260 -0.36 16.08 0.34
C LEU A 260 0.58 16.87 -0.58
N SER A 261 1.74 16.31 -0.89
CA SER A 261 2.61 16.82 -1.94
C SER A 261 2.72 15.81 -3.08
N PHE A 262 2.48 16.28 -4.29
CA PHE A 262 2.68 15.53 -5.52
C PHE A 262 3.70 16.28 -6.36
N LYS A 263 4.85 15.64 -6.58
CA LYS A 263 5.89 16.14 -7.47
C LYS A 263 5.92 15.25 -8.71
N GLN A 264 5.73 15.85 -9.85
CA GLN A 264 6.03 15.25 -11.14
C GLN A 264 7.47 15.63 -11.48
N ALA A 265 8.31 14.69 -11.85
CA ALA A 265 9.62 15.04 -12.39
C ALA A 265 9.38 15.81 -13.69
N GLU A 266 9.63 17.10 -13.67
CA GLU A 266 9.70 17.91 -14.90
C GLU A 266 10.92 17.41 -15.64
N GLY A 267 10.73 16.91 -16.86
CA GLY A 267 11.82 16.60 -17.76
C GLY A 267 12.50 17.92 -18.17
N GLU A 268 13.74 18.13 -17.74
CA GLU A 268 14.64 19.14 -18.30
C GLU A 268 15.12 18.72 -19.68
#